data_8a9865d3a7bd96db3e5d77a2c23ee989
#
_entry.id   8a9865d3a7bd96db3e5d77a2c23ee989
#
_cell.length_a   1.000
_cell.length_b   1.000
_cell.length_c   1.000
_cell.angle_alpha   90.00
_cell.angle_beta   90.00
_cell.angle_gamma   90.00
#
_symmetry.space_group_name_H-M   'P 1'
#
loop_
_entity.id
_entity.type
_entity.pdbx_description
1 polymer ?
#
loop_
_entity_poly.entity_id
_entity_poly.type
_entity_poly.pdbx_seq_one_letter_code
_entity_poly.pdbx_strand_id
1 'polypeptide(L)'
;MSASEAVRIENASRSFGEVKAVDGLSLTLNAGEVMGFLGTNGAGKTTTIKMLLGLIRPTSGSVSVFGGEPSETAIRARIGYMPEVAYYYPYLNARELLAFYGGICGMDAKAVRARTDELLAAVGLADEAKRPLKTYSKGMLQRAGIAQALLNDPDLLVLDEPFTGLDPLARIHFRELMRSLRDRGKSIFFSSHELGETELLCDKVAIMKKGCCVYQGPVKDIAGDGATNLERIFLKVIE
;
A
#
# COMPACT_ATOMS: atom_id res chain seq x y z
N MET A 1 12.46 -19.19 15.17
CA MET A 1 13.14 -18.07 14.50
C MET A 1 12.21 -16.89 14.58
N SER A 2 12.62 -15.74 15.11
CA SER A 2 11.82 -14.51 15.09
C SER A 2 11.55 -14.15 13.63
N ALA A 3 10.29 -13.95 13.26
CA ALA A 3 9.94 -13.49 11.91
C ALA A 3 10.65 -12.14 11.70
N SER A 4 11.30 -11.96 10.53
CA SER A 4 11.94 -10.68 10.21
C SER A 4 10.85 -9.62 10.00
N GLU A 5 11.03 -8.45 10.59
CA GLU A 5 10.08 -7.35 10.48
C GLU A 5 10.26 -6.62 9.14
N ALA A 6 9.17 -6.43 8.41
CA ALA A 6 9.15 -5.60 7.21
C ALA A 6 8.99 -4.12 7.56
N VAL A 7 8.12 -3.83 8.55
CA VAL A 7 7.89 -2.47 9.07
C VAL A 7 7.87 -2.52 10.58
N ARG A 8 8.56 -1.56 11.22
CA ARG A 8 8.49 -1.29 12.65
C ARG A 8 8.33 0.19 12.89
N ILE A 9 7.29 0.55 13.60
CA ILE A 9 7.01 1.91 14.08
C ILE A 9 6.99 1.86 15.61
N GLU A 10 7.74 2.73 16.28
CA GLU A 10 7.83 2.77 17.74
C GLU A 10 7.54 4.18 18.25
N ASN A 11 6.41 4.35 18.93
CA ASN A 11 5.96 5.60 19.54
C ASN A 11 6.07 6.81 18.58
N ALA A 12 5.86 6.58 17.29
CA ALA A 12 6.03 7.61 16.29
C ALA A 12 4.92 8.66 16.36
N SER A 13 5.32 9.92 16.45
CA SER A 13 4.39 11.05 16.36
C SER A 13 4.80 11.99 15.24
N ARG A 14 3.81 12.63 14.59
CA ARG A 14 4.05 13.68 13.60
C ARG A 14 3.08 14.83 13.77
N SER A 15 3.63 16.02 13.99
CA SER A 15 2.87 17.26 14.08
C SER A 15 3.16 18.18 12.90
N PHE A 16 2.16 18.96 12.49
CA PHE A 16 2.25 20.05 11.53
C PHE A 16 1.69 21.31 12.23
N GLY A 17 2.59 22.18 12.71
CA GLY A 17 2.20 23.26 13.62
C GLY A 17 1.53 22.67 14.88
N GLU A 18 0.33 23.13 15.19
CA GLU A 18 -0.45 22.67 16.34
C GLU A 18 -1.20 21.35 16.10
N VAL A 19 -1.32 20.92 14.83
CA VAL A 19 -2.06 19.72 14.47
C VAL A 19 -1.19 18.48 14.62
N LYS A 20 -1.54 17.59 15.54
CA LYS A 20 -0.91 16.30 15.73
C LYS A 20 -1.55 15.26 14.79
N ALA A 21 -0.95 15.08 13.63
CA ALA A 21 -1.50 14.21 12.58
C ALA A 21 -1.31 12.70 12.89
N VAL A 22 -0.25 12.35 13.63
CA VAL A 22 -0.01 11.02 14.19
C VAL A 22 0.50 11.20 15.62
N ASP A 23 -0.03 10.43 16.57
CA ASP A 23 0.28 10.54 18.00
C ASP A 23 0.59 9.17 18.59
N GLY A 24 1.87 8.93 18.91
CA GLY A 24 2.35 7.76 19.64
C GLY A 24 2.09 6.41 18.94
N LEU A 25 2.06 6.39 17.61
CA LEU A 25 1.82 5.17 16.85
C LEU A 25 2.92 4.14 17.08
N SER A 26 2.52 2.92 17.51
CA SER A 26 3.40 1.75 17.54
C SER A 26 2.74 0.63 16.75
N LEU A 27 3.49 0.04 15.79
CA LEU A 27 2.94 -0.95 14.85
C LEU A 27 4.07 -1.81 14.27
N THR A 28 3.80 -3.10 14.08
CA THR A 28 4.74 -4.03 13.44
C THR A 28 4.06 -4.84 12.35
N LEU A 29 4.65 -4.83 11.15
CA LEU A 29 4.33 -5.73 10.04
C LEU A 29 5.49 -6.70 9.84
N ASN A 30 5.25 -8.00 9.96
CA ASN A 30 6.27 -9.00 9.68
C ASN A 30 6.45 -9.19 8.16
N ALA A 31 7.61 -9.72 7.76
CA ALA A 31 7.87 -10.05 6.37
C ALA A 31 6.86 -11.10 5.86
N GLY A 32 6.32 -10.87 4.66
CA GLY A 32 5.32 -11.74 4.03
C GLY A 32 3.90 -11.60 4.57
N GLU A 33 3.64 -10.66 5.49
CA GLU A 33 2.28 -10.37 5.98
C GLU A 33 1.60 -9.26 5.16
N VAL A 34 0.27 -9.27 5.18
CA VAL A 34 -0.60 -8.23 4.64
C VAL A 34 -1.26 -7.48 5.79
N MET A 35 -1.08 -6.16 5.84
CA MET A 35 -1.68 -5.28 6.84
C MET A 35 -2.62 -4.26 6.21
N GLY A 36 -3.85 -4.24 6.70
CA GLY A 36 -4.84 -3.20 6.44
C GLY A 36 -4.72 -2.05 7.46
N PHE A 37 -4.53 -0.83 6.97
CA PHE A 37 -4.42 0.37 7.79
C PHE A 37 -5.68 1.22 7.62
N LEU A 38 -6.62 1.04 8.54
CA LEU A 38 -7.98 1.54 8.46
C LEU A 38 -8.16 2.87 9.18
N GLY A 39 -9.16 3.63 8.80
CA GLY A 39 -9.55 4.86 9.49
C GLY A 39 -10.31 5.81 8.58
N THR A 40 -11.02 6.75 9.20
CA THR A 40 -11.72 7.83 8.49
C THR A 40 -10.74 8.80 7.83
N ASN A 41 -11.25 9.69 6.98
CA ASN A 41 -10.45 10.76 6.40
C ASN A 41 -9.90 11.66 7.51
N GLY A 42 -8.63 12.05 7.39
CA GLY A 42 -7.94 12.82 8.41
C GLY A 42 -7.47 12.01 9.64
N ALA A 43 -7.65 10.69 9.67
CA ALA A 43 -7.20 9.86 10.79
C ALA A 43 -5.67 9.73 10.93
N GLY A 44 -4.87 10.18 9.95
CA GLY A 44 -3.41 10.10 9.96
C GLY A 44 -2.82 9.07 9.00
N LYS A 45 -3.64 8.38 8.19
CA LYS A 45 -3.21 7.29 7.30
C LYS A 45 -2.12 7.74 6.31
N THR A 46 -2.40 8.74 5.48
CA THR A 46 -1.43 9.26 4.50
C THR A 46 -0.18 9.83 5.15
N THR A 47 -0.29 10.42 6.35
CA THR A 47 0.89 10.89 7.12
C THR A 47 1.77 9.70 7.52
N THR A 48 1.19 8.61 8.00
CA THR A 48 1.92 7.38 8.33
C THR A 48 2.57 6.77 7.10
N ILE A 49 1.85 6.68 5.98
CA ILE A 49 2.42 6.22 4.70
C ILE A 49 3.62 7.09 4.29
N LYS A 50 3.53 8.40 4.38
CA LYS A 50 4.66 9.30 4.06
C LYS A 50 5.87 9.07 4.98
N MET A 51 5.67 8.71 6.24
CA MET A 51 6.76 8.33 7.15
C MET A 51 7.38 6.99 6.73
N LEU A 52 6.58 5.98 6.37
CA LEU A 52 7.06 4.70 5.85
C LEU A 52 7.88 4.82 4.57
N LEU A 53 7.54 5.79 3.72
CA LEU A 53 8.26 6.09 2.48
C LEU A 53 9.51 6.97 2.69
N GLY A 54 9.78 7.41 3.93
CA GLY A 54 10.85 8.36 4.24
C GLY A 54 10.68 9.73 3.56
N LEU A 55 9.44 10.09 3.17
CA LEU A 55 9.13 11.41 2.61
C LEU A 55 9.04 12.49 3.68
N ILE A 56 8.67 12.09 4.88
CA ILE A 56 8.68 12.94 6.08
C ILE A 56 9.24 12.14 7.26
N ARG A 57 9.91 12.83 8.19
CA ARG A 57 10.39 12.23 9.44
C ARG A 57 9.35 12.36 10.55
N PRO A 58 9.24 11.41 11.49
CA PRO A 58 8.48 11.59 12.71
C PRO A 58 9.04 12.77 13.51
N THR A 59 8.19 13.44 14.29
CA THR A 59 8.60 14.48 15.26
C THR A 59 9.21 13.84 16.50
N SER A 60 8.74 12.65 16.88
CA SER A 60 9.28 11.81 17.95
C SER A 60 9.03 10.33 17.64
N GLY A 61 9.74 9.44 18.33
CA GLY A 61 9.72 8.00 18.05
C GLY A 61 10.52 7.64 16.81
N SER A 62 10.31 6.41 16.30
CA SER A 62 11.07 5.90 15.18
C SER A 62 10.19 5.13 14.19
N VAL A 63 10.65 5.08 12.94
CA VAL A 63 10.09 4.28 11.85
C VAL A 63 11.24 3.59 11.14
N SER A 64 11.17 2.27 11.00
CA SER A 64 12.13 1.49 10.23
C SER A 64 11.43 0.56 9.25
N VAL A 65 12.08 0.31 8.12
CA VAL A 65 11.64 -0.63 7.08
C VAL A 65 12.80 -1.60 6.83
N PHE A 66 12.55 -2.90 7.01
CA PHE A 66 13.57 -3.95 6.95
C PHE A 66 14.79 -3.64 7.83
N GLY A 67 14.57 -3.02 9.01
CA GLY A 67 15.61 -2.63 9.96
C GLY A 67 16.44 -1.39 9.59
N GLY A 68 16.18 -0.76 8.44
CA GLY A 68 16.84 0.47 7.99
C GLY A 68 15.96 1.71 8.09
N GLU A 69 16.58 2.89 7.95
CA GLU A 69 15.83 4.16 7.89
C GLU A 69 15.12 4.29 6.52
N PRO A 70 13.80 4.61 6.49
CA PRO A 70 13.05 4.69 5.23
C PRO A 70 13.59 5.71 4.22
N SER A 71 14.36 6.70 4.67
CA SER A 71 15.00 7.71 3.81
C SER A 71 16.23 7.18 3.04
N GLU A 72 16.78 6.04 3.42
CA GLU A 72 17.93 5.42 2.76
C GLU A 72 17.56 4.91 1.35
N THR A 73 18.41 5.19 0.37
CA THR A 73 18.17 4.76 -1.03
C THR A 73 18.04 3.24 -1.15
N ALA A 74 18.86 2.48 -0.42
CA ALA A 74 18.82 1.02 -0.42
C ALA A 74 17.48 0.48 0.12
N ILE A 75 16.90 1.14 1.11
CA ILE A 75 15.59 0.78 1.67
C ILE A 75 14.46 1.18 0.70
N ARG A 76 14.51 2.39 0.15
CA ARG A 76 13.52 2.85 -0.85
C ARG A 76 13.47 1.97 -2.09
N ALA A 77 14.60 1.46 -2.54
CA ALA A 77 14.66 0.53 -3.68
C ALA A 77 13.88 -0.76 -3.46
N ARG A 78 13.59 -1.12 -2.20
CA ARG A 78 12.82 -2.30 -1.79
C ARG A 78 11.32 -2.00 -1.59
N ILE A 79 10.90 -0.74 -1.75
CA ILE A 79 9.51 -0.31 -1.54
C ILE A 79 8.87 0.02 -2.88
N GLY A 80 7.72 -0.60 -3.17
CA GLY A 80 6.82 -0.17 -4.23
C GLY A 80 5.71 0.68 -3.64
N TYR A 81 5.41 1.82 -4.26
CA TYR A 81 4.40 2.74 -3.76
C TYR A 81 3.36 3.08 -4.82
N MET A 82 2.10 3.03 -4.42
CA MET A 82 0.97 3.53 -5.19
C MET A 82 0.19 4.55 -4.36
N PRO A 83 0.14 5.82 -4.75
CA PRO A 83 -0.67 6.85 -4.09
C PRO A 83 -2.16 6.67 -4.39
N GLU A 84 -3.03 7.21 -3.54
CA GLU A 84 -4.49 7.25 -3.75
C GLU A 84 -4.86 7.92 -5.09
N VAL A 85 -4.19 9.03 -5.40
CA VAL A 85 -4.35 9.75 -6.67
C VAL A 85 -3.01 9.82 -7.37
N ALA A 86 -2.89 9.09 -8.48
CA ALA A 86 -1.69 9.11 -9.28
C ALA A 86 -1.81 10.17 -10.39
N TYR A 87 -0.95 11.17 -10.35
CA TYR A 87 -0.84 12.19 -11.40
C TYR A 87 0.21 11.76 -12.43
N TYR A 88 -0.22 10.91 -13.37
CA TYR A 88 0.64 10.50 -14.47
C TYR A 88 0.65 11.51 -15.60
N TYR A 89 1.71 11.50 -16.42
CA TYR A 89 1.75 12.26 -17.67
C TYR A 89 0.66 11.76 -18.61
N PRO A 90 -0.36 12.58 -18.92
CA PRO A 90 -1.61 12.10 -19.56
C PRO A 90 -1.42 11.65 -21.01
N TYR A 91 -0.32 12.06 -21.63
CA TYR A 91 0.01 11.72 -23.02
C TYR A 91 0.82 10.41 -23.16
N LEU A 92 1.42 9.93 -22.09
CA LEU A 92 2.06 8.63 -22.08
C LEU A 92 1.01 7.52 -22.15
N ASN A 93 1.38 6.40 -22.74
CA ASN A 93 0.68 5.14 -22.57
C ASN A 93 1.26 4.33 -21.42
N ALA A 94 0.64 3.19 -21.05
CA ALA A 94 1.09 2.41 -19.90
C ALA A 94 2.51 1.83 -20.08
N ARG A 95 2.92 1.48 -21.30
CA ARG A 95 4.28 1.00 -21.58
C ARG A 95 5.32 2.10 -21.40
N GLU A 96 5.01 3.29 -21.90
CA GLU A 96 5.89 4.46 -21.76
C GLU A 96 5.98 4.91 -20.30
N LEU A 97 4.87 4.83 -19.55
CA LEU A 97 4.86 5.07 -18.11
C LEU A 97 5.82 4.13 -17.37
N LEU A 98 5.71 2.82 -17.61
CA LEU A 98 6.59 1.84 -16.95
C LEU A 98 8.04 1.98 -17.41
N ALA A 99 8.28 2.28 -18.70
CA ALA A 99 9.62 2.57 -19.19
C ALA A 99 10.25 3.81 -18.51
N PHE A 100 9.47 4.86 -18.32
CA PHE A 100 9.89 6.07 -17.61
C PHE A 100 10.29 5.78 -16.16
N TYR A 101 9.44 5.07 -15.41
CA TYR A 101 9.75 4.71 -14.02
C TYR A 101 10.90 3.70 -13.92
N GLY A 102 11.00 2.75 -14.85
CA GLY A 102 12.13 1.83 -14.92
C GLY A 102 13.46 2.55 -15.12
N GLY A 103 13.47 3.60 -15.96
CA GLY A 103 14.63 4.47 -16.13
C GLY A 103 15.00 5.23 -14.85
N ILE A 104 14.01 5.75 -14.12
CA ILE A 104 14.26 6.41 -12.81
C ILE A 104 14.83 5.42 -11.79
N CYS A 105 14.35 4.16 -11.80
CA CYS A 105 14.88 3.10 -10.93
C CYS A 105 16.23 2.54 -11.37
N GLY A 106 16.82 3.02 -12.48
CA GLY A 106 18.08 2.54 -13.00
C GLY A 106 18.04 1.13 -13.59
N MET A 107 16.84 0.65 -13.97
CA MET A 107 16.66 -0.69 -14.54
C MET A 107 17.17 -0.75 -15.99
N ASP A 108 17.72 -1.90 -16.38
CA ASP A 108 18.07 -2.15 -17.78
C ASP A 108 16.85 -2.14 -18.70
N ALA A 109 16.94 -1.53 -19.88
CA ALA A 109 15.81 -1.35 -20.80
C ALA A 109 15.18 -2.67 -21.28
N LYS A 110 15.96 -3.74 -21.41
CA LYS A 110 15.47 -5.07 -21.79
C LYS A 110 14.68 -5.70 -20.62
N ALA A 111 15.19 -5.55 -19.39
CA ALA A 111 14.51 -5.99 -18.18
C ALA A 111 13.19 -5.24 -17.98
N VAL A 112 13.19 -3.91 -18.15
CA VAL A 112 11.96 -3.09 -18.09
C VAL A 112 10.93 -3.56 -19.09
N ARG A 113 11.32 -3.84 -20.35
CA ARG A 113 10.38 -4.30 -21.38
C ARG A 113 9.73 -5.63 -21.01
N ALA A 114 10.53 -6.62 -20.60
CA ALA A 114 10.05 -7.93 -20.19
C ALA A 114 9.10 -7.82 -18.98
N ARG A 115 9.48 -7.05 -17.98
CA ARG A 115 8.68 -6.82 -16.77
C ARG A 115 7.39 -6.05 -17.07
N THR A 116 7.42 -5.11 -18.01
CA THR A 116 6.24 -4.36 -18.45
C THR A 116 5.19 -5.30 -19.06
N ASP A 117 5.58 -6.23 -19.93
CA ASP A 117 4.64 -7.18 -20.53
C ASP A 117 3.99 -8.07 -19.48
N GLU A 118 4.78 -8.60 -18.54
CA GLU A 118 4.29 -9.40 -17.41
C GLU A 118 3.29 -8.63 -16.55
N LEU A 119 3.65 -7.41 -16.13
CA LEU A 119 2.85 -6.61 -15.22
C LEU A 119 1.55 -6.12 -15.86
N LEU A 120 1.59 -5.67 -17.12
CA LEU A 120 0.38 -5.23 -17.81
C LEU A 120 -0.60 -6.39 -18.02
N ALA A 121 -0.11 -7.60 -18.27
CA ALA A 121 -0.94 -8.79 -18.30
C ALA A 121 -1.54 -9.10 -16.91
N ALA A 122 -0.72 -9.05 -15.85
CA ALA A 122 -1.15 -9.34 -14.48
C ALA A 122 -2.23 -8.38 -13.97
N VAL A 123 -2.19 -7.10 -14.39
CA VAL A 123 -3.20 -6.10 -14.01
C VAL A 123 -4.34 -5.95 -15.04
N GLY A 124 -4.38 -6.80 -16.09
CA GLY A 124 -5.44 -6.78 -17.11
C GLY A 124 -5.44 -5.52 -17.96
N LEU A 125 -4.27 -5.00 -18.32
CA LEU A 125 -4.09 -3.82 -19.18
C LEU A 125 -3.31 -4.12 -20.48
N ALA A 126 -3.09 -5.39 -20.81
CA ALA A 126 -2.29 -5.78 -21.97
C ALA A 126 -2.85 -5.20 -23.28
N ASP A 127 -4.15 -5.31 -23.49
CA ASP A 127 -4.83 -4.83 -24.71
C ASP A 127 -4.87 -3.30 -24.79
N GLU A 128 -4.91 -2.62 -23.64
CA GLU A 128 -4.99 -1.17 -23.52
C GLU A 128 -3.61 -0.49 -23.43
N ALA A 129 -2.55 -1.28 -23.45
CA ALA A 129 -1.17 -0.85 -23.12
C ALA A 129 -0.64 0.30 -23.98
N LYS A 130 -1.16 0.46 -25.22
CA LYS A 130 -0.74 1.50 -26.18
C LYS A 130 -1.65 2.75 -26.18
N ARG A 131 -2.77 2.72 -25.44
CA ARG A 131 -3.68 3.87 -25.37
C ARG A 131 -3.12 4.94 -24.45
N PRO A 132 -3.25 6.24 -24.75
CA PRO A 132 -2.84 7.32 -23.87
C PRO A 132 -3.57 7.26 -22.52
N LEU A 133 -2.86 7.51 -21.41
CA LEU A 133 -3.41 7.46 -20.05
C LEU A 133 -4.58 8.43 -19.83
N LYS A 134 -4.64 9.54 -20.56
CA LYS A 134 -5.79 10.48 -20.54
C LYS A 134 -7.11 9.83 -20.96
N THR A 135 -7.08 8.69 -21.63
CA THR A 135 -8.26 7.93 -22.05
C THR A 135 -8.62 6.79 -21.10
N TYR A 136 -7.81 6.60 -20.06
CA TYR A 136 -8.05 5.56 -19.07
C TYR A 136 -9.17 5.96 -18.12
N SER A 137 -9.99 4.99 -17.73
CA SER A 137 -10.90 5.14 -16.60
C SER A 137 -10.11 5.24 -15.28
N LYS A 138 -10.75 5.69 -14.19
CA LYS A 138 -10.14 5.71 -12.86
C LYS A 138 -9.60 4.32 -12.47
N GLY A 139 -10.37 3.26 -12.71
CA GLY A 139 -9.94 1.89 -12.41
C GLY A 139 -8.76 1.42 -13.28
N MET A 140 -8.67 1.87 -14.55
CA MET A 140 -7.50 1.58 -15.40
C MET A 140 -6.26 2.31 -14.91
N LEU A 141 -6.37 3.59 -14.48
CA LEU A 141 -5.26 4.33 -13.87
C LEU A 141 -4.79 3.68 -12.58
N GLN A 142 -5.72 3.19 -11.76
CA GLN A 142 -5.41 2.45 -10.54
C GLN A 142 -4.59 1.18 -10.84
N ARG A 143 -5.04 0.38 -11.83
CA ARG A 143 -4.32 -0.83 -12.27
C ARG A 143 -2.94 -0.50 -12.86
N ALA A 144 -2.80 0.60 -13.59
CA ALA A 144 -1.51 1.08 -14.06
C ALA A 144 -0.57 1.48 -12.89
N GLY A 145 -1.13 2.08 -11.83
CA GLY A 145 -0.41 2.41 -10.60
C GLY A 145 0.12 1.18 -9.87
N ILE A 146 -0.68 0.12 -9.82
CA ILE A 146 -0.24 -1.16 -9.25
C ILE A 146 0.93 -1.74 -10.06
N ALA A 147 0.82 -1.74 -11.40
CA ALA A 147 1.91 -2.19 -12.27
C ALA A 147 3.19 -1.37 -12.06
N GLN A 148 3.06 -0.05 -11.92
CA GLN A 148 4.19 0.84 -11.63
C GLN A 148 4.81 0.54 -10.25
N ALA A 149 3.99 0.31 -9.22
CA ALA A 149 4.49 -0.01 -7.88
C ALA A 149 5.23 -1.36 -7.83
N LEU A 150 4.88 -2.30 -8.72
CA LEU A 150 5.50 -3.63 -8.81
C LEU A 150 6.72 -3.70 -9.74
N LEU A 151 7.08 -2.61 -10.42
CA LEU A 151 8.01 -2.63 -11.55
C LEU A 151 9.40 -3.16 -11.19
N ASN A 152 9.98 -2.70 -10.08
CA ASN A 152 11.31 -3.10 -9.60
C ASN A 152 11.28 -4.28 -8.61
N ASP A 153 10.21 -5.08 -8.61
CA ASP A 153 10.02 -6.27 -7.77
C ASP A 153 10.24 -6.01 -6.27
N PRO A 154 9.54 -5.04 -5.66
CA PRO A 154 9.77 -4.63 -4.28
C PRO A 154 9.50 -5.77 -3.28
N ASP A 155 10.12 -5.67 -2.09
CA ASP A 155 9.87 -6.56 -0.96
C ASP A 155 8.67 -6.10 -0.10
N LEU A 156 8.40 -4.77 -0.11
CA LEU A 156 7.26 -4.13 0.55
C LEU A 156 6.45 -3.32 -0.44
N LEU A 157 5.16 -3.60 -0.51
CA LEU A 157 4.19 -2.76 -1.21
C LEU A 157 3.47 -1.85 -0.21
N VAL A 158 3.50 -0.54 -0.47
CA VAL A 158 2.74 0.47 0.27
C VAL A 158 1.71 1.06 -0.68
N LEU A 159 0.43 0.83 -0.39
CA LEU A 159 -0.68 1.19 -1.29
C LEU A 159 -1.66 2.10 -0.55
N ASP A 160 -1.93 3.28 -1.09
CA ASP A 160 -2.88 4.23 -0.51
C ASP A 160 -4.23 4.09 -1.21
N GLU A 161 -5.25 3.57 -0.50
CA GLU A 161 -6.62 3.32 -0.97
C GLU A 161 -6.71 2.52 -2.30
N PRO A 162 -6.08 1.33 -2.42
CA PRO A 162 -5.92 0.62 -3.69
C PRO A 162 -7.22 0.11 -4.32
N PHE A 163 -8.28 -0.06 -3.56
CA PHE A 163 -9.59 -0.54 -4.05
C PHE A 163 -10.46 0.57 -4.62
N THR A 164 -10.12 1.84 -4.38
CA THR A 164 -10.91 2.98 -4.81
C THR A 164 -11.01 3.05 -6.33
N GLY A 165 -12.26 3.07 -6.85
CA GLY A 165 -12.53 3.17 -8.30
C GLY A 165 -12.40 1.85 -9.08
N LEU A 166 -12.13 0.73 -8.42
CA LEU A 166 -12.21 -0.58 -9.03
C LEU A 166 -13.66 -1.09 -9.04
N ASP A 167 -14.08 -1.66 -10.17
CA ASP A 167 -15.33 -2.40 -10.27
C ASP A 167 -15.21 -3.77 -9.53
N PRO A 168 -16.33 -4.47 -9.27
CA PRO A 168 -16.30 -5.72 -8.52
C PRO A 168 -15.37 -6.79 -9.09
N LEU A 169 -15.29 -6.93 -10.42
CA LEU A 169 -14.42 -7.91 -11.07
C LEU A 169 -12.94 -7.52 -10.91
N ALA A 170 -12.62 -6.25 -11.09
CA ALA A 170 -11.27 -5.73 -10.89
C ALA A 170 -10.81 -5.90 -9.42
N ARG A 171 -11.72 -5.77 -8.44
CA ARG A 171 -11.41 -6.04 -7.03
C ARG A 171 -11.05 -7.50 -6.79
N ILE A 172 -11.77 -8.45 -7.40
CA ILE A 172 -11.44 -9.88 -7.31
C ILE A 172 -10.04 -10.14 -7.86
N HIS A 173 -9.73 -9.68 -9.06
CA HIS A 173 -8.41 -9.85 -9.67
C HIS A 173 -7.30 -9.18 -8.85
N PHE A 174 -7.59 -8.02 -8.28
CA PHE A 174 -6.62 -7.33 -7.41
C PHE A 174 -6.34 -8.14 -6.14
N ARG A 175 -7.36 -8.71 -5.49
CA ARG A 175 -7.15 -9.59 -4.33
C ARG A 175 -6.32 -10.83 -4.67
N GLU A 176 -6.61 -11.46 -5.81
CA GLU A 176 -5.82 -12.61 -6.29
C GLU A 176 -4.35 -12.23 -6.53
N LEU A 177 -4.10 -11.07 -7.14
CA LEU A 177 -2.75 -10.55 -7.32
C LEU A 177 -2.06 -10.32 -5.97
N MET A 178 -2.72 -9.68 -5.01
CA MET A 178 -2.14 -9.43 -3.67
C MET A 178 -1.85 -10.74 -2.93
N ARG A 179 -2.74 -11.74 -3.00
CA ARG A 179 -2.50 -13.07 -2.43
C ARG A 179 -1.30 -13.75 -3.07
N SER A 180 -1.20 -13.72 -4.40
CA SER A 180 -0.05 -14.27 -5.12
C SER A 180 1.27 -13.58 -4.73
N LEU A 181 1.26 -12.27 -4.48
CA LEU A 181 2.44 -11.54 -4.00
C LEU A 181 2.82 -11.94 -2.57
N ARG A 182 1.83 -12.04 -1.67
CA ARG A 182 2.04 -12.54 -0.30
C ARG A 182 2.62 -13.96 -0.30
N ASP A 183 2.05 -14.85 -1.10
CA ASP A 183 2.49 -16.26 -1.18
C ASP A 183 3.93 -16.38 -1.73
N ARG A 184 4.41 -15.36 -2.45
CA ARG A 184 5.81 -15.19 -2.86
C ARG A 184 6.68 -14.48 -1.81
N GLY A 185 6.16 -14.25 -0.60
CA GLY A 185 6.88 -13.65 0.52
C GLY A 185 6.95 -12.12 0.49
N LYS A 186 6.19 -11.44 -0.37
CA LYS A 186 6.13 -9.98 -0.38
C LYS A 186 5.26 -9.48 0.78
N SER A 187 5.70 -8.41 1.43
CA SER A 187 4.93 -7.73 2.47
C SER A 187 4.05 -6.65 1.86
N ILE A 188 2.84 -6.48 2.39
CA ILE A 188 1.88 -5.50 1.85
C ILE A 188 1.31 -4.66 2.99
N PHE A 189 1.44 -3.35 2.88
CA PHE A 189 0.81 -2.37 3.77
C PHE A 189 -0.13 -1.51 2.93
N PHE A 190 -1.42 -1.51 3.21
CA PHE A 190 -2.34 -0.65 2.48
C PHE A 190 -3.31 0.09 3.38
N SER A 191 -3.59 1.35 3.04
CA SER A 191 -4.68 2.10 3.66
C SER A 191 -6.01 1.73 3.01
N SER A 192 -7.07 1.72 3.81
CA SER A 192 -8.43 1.53 3.29
C SER A 192 -9.48 2.11 4.22
N HIS A 193 -10.65 2.43 3.66
CA HIS A 193 -11.90 2.61 4.36
C HIS A 193 -12.91 1.49 4.02
N GLU A 194 -12.51 0.53 3.16
CA GLU A 194 -13.33 -0.61 2.72
C GLU A 194 -13.06 -1.84 3.59
N LEU A 195 -13.92 -2.06 4.59
CA LEU A 195 -13.74 -3.09 5.61
C LEU A 195 -13.82 -4.51 5.03
N GLY A 196 -14.77 -4.77 4.13
CA GLY A 196 -14.96 -6.09 3.52
C GLY A 196 -13.75 -6.57 2.72
N GLU A 197 -13.11 -5.67 1.94
CA GLU A 197 -11.89 -6.03 1.20
C GLU A 197 -10.73 -6.29 2.14
N THR A 198 -10.63 -5.50 3.22
CA THR A 198 -9.59 -5.67 4.25
C THR A 198 -9.73 -7.00 4.96
N GLU A 199 -10.95 -7.39 5.36
CA GLU A 199 -11.22 -8.66 6.03
C GLU A 199 -10.85 -9.88 5.17
N LEU A 200 -11.08 -9.79 3.85
CA LEU A 200 -10.79 -10.87 2.90
C LEU A 200 -9.30 -11.03 2.56
N LEU A 201 -8.50 -9.98 2.76
CA LEU A 201 -7.12 -9.96 2.27
C LEU A 201 -6.07 -9.93 3.39
N CYS A 202 -6.35 -9.29 4.53
CA CYS A 202 -5.34 -8.99 5.54
C CYS A 202 -5.11 -10.11 6.53
N ASP A 203 -3.85 -10.25 6.95
CA ASP A 203 -3.46 -11.04 8.12
C ASP A 203 -3.71 -10.25 9.40
N LYS A 204 -3.42 -8.94 9.36
CA LYS A 204 -3.56 -7.98 10.47
C LYS A 204 -4.22 -6.70 10.02
N VAL A 205 -4.85 -6.02 10.96
CA VAL A 205 -5.38 -4.66 10.78
C VAL A 205 -4.94 -3.73 11.91
N ALA A 206 -4.80 -2.46 11.57
CA ALA A 206 -4.69 -1.37 12.53
C ALA A 206 -5.73 -0.29 12.18
N ILE A 207 -6.47 0.19 13.19
CA ILE A 207 -7.52 1.20 13.02
C ILE A 207 -7.07 2.51 13.63
N MET A 208 -7.06 3.56 12.82
CA MET A 208 -6.67 4.90 13.21
C MET A 208 -7.89 5.79 13.45
N LYS A 209 -7.85 6.59 14.52
CA LYS A 209 -8.81 7.64 14.84
C LYS A 209 -8.08 8.87 15.35
N LYS A 210 -8.24 10.02 14.69
CA LYS A 210 -7.64 11.31 15.11
C LYS A 210 -6.14 11.23 15.46
N GLY A 211 -5.35 10.56 14.62
CA GLY A 211 -3.91 10.42 14.81
C GLY A 211 -3.46 9.27 15.70
N CYS A 212 -4.36 8.64 16.44
CA CYS A 212 -4.05 7.53 17.33
C CYS A 212 -4.46 6.17 16.73
N CYS A 213 -3.67 5.13 17.01
CA CYS A 213 -4.08 3.75 16.75
C CYS A 213 -4.99 3.29 17.89
N VAL A 214 -6.26 3.06 17.59
CA VAL A 214 -7.29 2.68 18.58
C VAL A 214 -7.54 1.16 18.64
N TYR A 215 -7.08 0.44 17.64
CA TYR A 215 -7.10 -1.02 17.59
C TYR A 215 -5.98 -1.53 16.68
N GLN A 216 -5.36 -2.64 17.04
CA GLN A 216 -4.53 -3.44 16.15
C GLN A 216 -4.57 -4.92 16.56
N GLY A 217 -4.58 -5.81 15.58
CA GLY A 217 -4.58 -7.25 15.82
C GLY A 217 -4.75 -8.07 14.55
N PRO A 218 -4.64 -9.40 14.68
CA PRO A 218 -4.93 -10.33 13.58
C PRO A 218 -6.40 -10.25 13.17
N VAL A 219 -6.68 -10.33 11.86
CA VAL A 219 -8.05 -10.35 11.34
C VAL A 219 -8.81 -11.58 11.85
N LYS A 220 -8.14 -12.73 11.96
CA LYS A 220 -8.74 -13.97 12.48
C LYS A 220 -9.29 -13.86 13.90
N ASP A 221 -8.72 -13.00 14.75
CA ASP A 221 -9.17 -12.79 16.13
C ASP A 221 -10.41 -11.88 16.17
N ILE A 222 -10.69 -11.18 15.05
CA ILE A 222 -11.87 -10.38 14.84
C ILE A 222 -13.04 -11.24 14.35
N ALA A 223 -12.75 -12.28 13.58
CA ALA A 223 -13.74 -13.23 13.05
C ALA A 223 -14.25 -14.17 14.17
N GLY A 224 -15.18 -13.69 15.00
CA GLY A 224 -16.00 -14.55 15.86
C GLY A 224 -17.11 -15.22 15.04
N ASP A 225 -17.78 -16.23 15.62
CA ASP A 225 -18.81 -17.04 14.97
C ASP A 225 -19.94 -16.21 14.31
N GLY A 226 -19.81 -15.97 13.01
CA GLY A 226 -20.83 -15.39 12.12
C GLY A 226 -20.72 -13.88 11.88
N ALA A 227 -20.60 -13.53 10.62
CA ALA A 227 -20.73 -12.23 9.94
C ALA A 227 -19.98 -11.01 10.48
N THR A 228 -19.03 -10.53 9.69
CA THR A 228 -18.48 -9.15 9.65
C THR A 228 -18.16 -8.49 11.00
N ASN A 229 -17.20 -9.08 11.74
CA ASN A 229 -16.78 -8.49 13.01
C ASN A 229 -15.89 -7.25 12.87
N LEU A 230 -15.17 -7.09 11.73
CA LEU A 230 -14.35 -5.90 11.52
C LEU A 230 -15.19 -4.62 11.46
N GLU A 231 -16.36 -4.67 10.81
CA GLU A 231 -17.30 -3.54 10.78
C GLU A 231 -17.81 -3.18 12.17
N ARG A 232 -18.18 -4.16 13.00
CA ARG A 232 -18.64 -3.93 14.38
C ARG A 232 -17.54 -3.31 15.25
N ILE A 233 -16.29 -3.82 15.13
CA ILE A 233 -15.15 -3.24 15.86
C ILE A 233 -14.89 -1.82 15.34
N PHE A 234 -14.87 -1.63 14.02
CA PHE A 234 -14.66 -0.33 13.43
C PHE A 234 -15.69 0.69 13.92
N LEU A 235 -16.98 0.36 13.88
CA LEU A 235 -18.04 1.24 14.41
C LEU A 235 -17.82 1.54 15.90
N LYS A 236 -17.60 0.52 16.72
CA LYS A 236 -17.40 0.68 18.17
C LYS A 236 -16.20 1.57 18.55
N VAL A 237 -15.12 1.58 17.74
CA VAL A 237 -13.94 2.39 18.05
C VAL A 237 -13.93 3.75 17.36
N ILE A 238 -14.77 3.92 16.30
CA ILE A 238 -14.89 5.20 15.58
C ILE A 238 -16.00 6.08 16.17
N GLU A 239 -17.07 5.52 16.76
CA GLU A 239 -18.01 6.27 17.60
C GLU A 239 -17.33 6.75 18.89
#